data_0a7942b5be3b4b54093d810616497fe0
#
_entry.id   0a7942b5be3b4b54093d810616497fe0
#
_cell.length_a   1.000
_cell.length_b   1.000
_cell.length_c   1.000
_cell.angle_alpha   90.00
_cell.angle_beta   90.00
_cell.angle_gamma   90.00
#
_symmetry.space_group_name_H-M   'P 1'
#
loop_
_entity.id
_entity.type
_entity.pdbx_description
1 polymer ?
#
loop_
_entity_poly.entity_id
_entity_poly.type
_entity_poly.pdbx_seq_one_letter_code
_entity_poly.pdbx_strand_id
1 'polypeptide(L)'
;MIRSAWRIWKRFRWKNLVRVWAVFMAIALVLLAQTLGIHYGATKFTLKYMARNEAIPAQNAIMGQRATNLMLVDSSQDGVDEAEAMMKQVLLDMKVPTATVDLAKTDPDDIPSLNRYRTVLIVMPELDSLGDELVSIMRWVEGGGNMMLAMTPEKTGYLDAIGPQIGIESSAYDYVMTKGIKPARDFMLGGGHTYMFSGPFKSSLSLNLNEKATVEAVSANGHTPLIWSADVRSGRTVTCNIGIYGKVVRGFYASAFSLLGSATAYPVINSAAFYLDDFPSPVPSGDATYIKRDYGMSIADFYSKVWWPDLTKLAERYGIRFTGVMIENYGDDTKDAPVRQKDESHFSYFGGLLLKQNGEIGYHGYNHQPLVLPNTDYGDEYAYHQWPNRKAVVASLRELIAFQKSVLPAATASVYVPPSNILSKEGRQTIGRDVPEIRTIASTYLPSDSKLPYVQEFGVADDGIVEAPRIVSGGMVGDYMRLAAESELNMHFVSTHFMHPDDCLLYTSPSPRDA
;
A
#
# COMPACT_ATOMS: atom_id res chain seq x y z
N MET A 1 54.99 19.58 -38.40
CA MET A 1 53.97 18.53 -38.23
C MET A 1 53.20 18.59 -36.88
N ILE A 2 53.84 18.86 -35.76
CA ILE A 2 53.18 18.88 -34.43
C ILE A 2 52.14 20.02 -34.25
N ARG A 3 52.35 21.18 -34.85
CA ARG A 3 51.40 22.34 -34.75
C ARG A 3 50.09 22.11 -35.57
N SER A 4 50.09 21.32 -36.63
CA SER A 4 48.89 21.00 -37.43
C SER A 4 48.00 19.94 -36.74
N ALA A 5 48.58 18.93 -36.12
CA ALA A 5 47.87 17.89 -35.39
C ALA A 5 47.12 18.49 -34.14
N TRP A 6 47.76 19.46 -33.44
CA TRP A 6 47.13 20.11 -32.28
C TRP A 6 45.95 20.99 -32.66
N ARG A 7 45.96 21.65 -33.85
CA ARG A 7 44.82 22.40 -34.37
C ARG A 7 43.63 21.49 -34.78
N ILE A 8 43.93 20.31 -35.39
CA ILE A 8 42.89 19.34 -35.76
C ILE A 8 42.28 18.72 -34.51
N TRP A 9 43.09 18.39 -33.50
CA TRP A 9 42.61 17.83 -32.23
C TRP A 9 41.73 18.84 -31.41
N LYS A 10 42.12 20.13 -31.38
CA LYS A 10 41.29 21.20 -30.77
C LYS A 10 39.96 21.40 -31.52
N ARG A 11 39.94 21.38 -32.86
CA ARG A 11 38.70 21.51 -33.66
C ARG A 11 37.77 20.29 -33.47
N PHE A 12 38.32 19.09 -33.39
CA PHE A 12 37.54 17.89 -33.18
C PHE A 12 36.87 17.89 -31.78
N ARG A 13 37.61 18.23 -30.74
CA ARG A 13 37.03 18.31 -29.38
C ARG A 13 35.98 19.41 -29.25
N TRP A 14 36.21 20.59 -29.81
CA TRP A 14 35.23 21.68 -29.76
C TRP A 14 33.94 21.33 -30.47
N LYS A 15 33.97 20.75 -31.65
CA LYS A 15 32.76 20.34 -32.36
C LYS A 15 31.96 19.25 -31.60
N ASN A 16 32.63 18.33 -30.98
CA ASN A 16 31.97 17.30 -30.18
C ASN A 16 31.41 17.88 -28.87
N LEU A 17 32.14 18.77 -28.22
CA LEU A 17 31.67 19.47 -27.04
C LEU A 17 30.42 20.31 -27.35
N VAL A 18 30.41 21.04 -28.43
CA VAL A 18 29.25 21.81 -28.90
C VAL A 18 28.04 20.89 -29.18
N ARG A 19 28.26 19.74 -29.79
CA ARG A 19 27.19 18.77 -30.02
C ARG A 19 26.61 18.21 -28.69
N VAL A 20 27.47 17.83 -27.76
CA VAL A 20 27.07 17.38 -26.43
C VAL A 20 26.28 18.47 -25.71
N TRP A 21 26.78 19.71 -25.72
CA TRP A 21 26.06 20.85 -25.14
C TRP A 21 24.73 21.13 -25.84
N ALA A 22 24.66 20.99 -27.17
CA ALA A 22 23.41 21.16 -27.92
C ALA A 22 22.35 20.09 -27.50
N VAL A 23 22.79 18.85 -27.29
CA VAL A 23 21.89 17.78 -26.81
C VAL A 23 21.42 18.07 -25.38
N PHE A 24 22.33 18.47 -24.47
CA PHE A 24 21.94 18.86 -23.11
C PHE A 24 20.99 20.04 -23.09
N MET A 25 21.24 21.06 -23.92
CA MET A 25 20.35 22.23 -24.04
C MET A 25 18.97 21.82 -24.60
N ALA A 26 18.91 20.92 -25.58
CA ALA A 26 17.66 20.42 -26.11
C ALA A 26 16.86 19.64 -25.05
N ILE A 27 17.52 18.77 -24.28
CA ILE A 27 16.89 18.05 -23.17
C ILE A 27 16.38 19.03 -22.10
N ALA A 28 17.21 20.01 -21.70
CA ALA A 28 16.83 21.02 -20.72
C ALA A 28 15.63 21.87 -21.20
N LEU A 29 15.58 22.22 -22.48
CA LEU A 29 14.44 22.96 -23.06
C LEU A 29 13.16 22.10 -23.08
N VAL A 30 13.27 20.82 -23.39
CA VAL A 30 12.11 19.89 -23.35
C VAL A 30 11.60 19.75 -21.92
N LEU A 31 12.49 19.54 -20.95
CA LEU A 31 12.13 19.46 -19.53
C LEU A 31 11.52 20.76 -19.02
N LEU A 32 12.08 21.91 -19.43
CA LEU A 32 11.53 23.23 -19.08
C LEU A 32 10.14 23.42 -19.71
N ALA A 33 9.95 23.05 -20.96
CA ALA A 33 8.66 23.13 -21.63
C ALA A 33 7.63 22.23 -20.98
N GLN A 34 8.03 21.02 -20.56
CA GLN A 34 7.16 20.09 -19.82
C GLN A 34 6.79 20.66 -18.45
N THR A 35 7.76 21.16 -17.66
CA THR A 35 7.51 21.77 -16.35
C THR A 35 6.63 23.01 -16.46
N LEU A 36 6.87 23.87 -17.41
CA LEU A 36 6.01 25.04 -17.68
C LEU A 36 4.61 24.61 -18.16
N GLY A 37 4.54 23.60 -19.03
CA GLY A 37 3.25 23.04 -19.48
C GLY A 37 2.41 22.48 -18.33
N ILE A 38 3.04 21.80 -17.39
CA ILE A 38 2.39 21.29 -16.17
C ILE A 38 2.00 22.46 -15.25
N HIS A 39 2.92 23.39 -15.00
CA HIS A 39 2.70 24.53 -14.09
C HIS A 39 1.58 25.47 -14.57
N TYR A 40 1.51 25.75 -15.88
CA TYR A 40 0.47 26.62 -16.46
C TYR A 40 -0.77 25.86 -16.95
N GLY A 41 -0.86 24.56 -16.65
CA GLY A 41 -2.05 23.75 -17.00
C GLY A 41 -2.29 23.56 -18.49
N ALA A 42 -1.29 23.83 -19.34
CA ALA A 42 -1.36 23.63 -20.78
C ALA A 42 -1.42 22.14 -21.17
N THR A 43 -0.89 21.26 -20.31
CA THR A 43 -1.12 19.82 -20.36
C THR A 43 -2.10 19.46 -19.25
N LYS A 44 -3.37 19.71 -19.43
CA LYS A 44 -4.40 19.05 -18.64
C LYS A 44 -4.35 17.57 -19.04
N PHE A 45 -3.73 16.75 -18.20
CA PHE A 45 -4.02 15.32 -18.21
C PHE A 45 -5.50 15.19 -17.81
N THR A 46 -6.37 15.21 -18.79
CA THR A 46 -7.71 14.68 -18.59
C THR A 46 -7.50 13.18 -18.40
N LEU A 47 -7.56 12.74 -17.15
CA LEU A 47 -7.68 11.33 -16.82
C LEU A 47 -8.90 10.83 -17.58
N LYS A 48 -8.65 10.13 -18.68
CA LYS A 48 -9.71 9.42 -19.37
C LYS A 48 -10.06 8.26 -18.46
N TYR A 49 -11.19 8.35 -17.77
CA TYR A 49 -11.64 7.26 -16.93
C TYR A 49 -11.76 6.00 -17.79
N MET A 50 -10.97 4.99 -17.47
CA MET A 50 -11.10 3.69 -18.10
C MET A 50 -12.49 3.13 -17.82
N ALA A 51 -13.16 2.60 -18.83
CA ALA A 51 -14.37 1.82 -18.59
C ALA A 51 -14.00 0.55 -17.80
N ARG A 52 -14.91 0.03 -16.97
CA ARG A 52 -14.64 -1.17 -16.15
C ARG A 52 -14.12 -2.36 -16.99
N ASN A 53 -14.61 -2.51 -18.21
CA ASN A 53 -14.20 -3.58 -19.12
C ASN A 53 -12.80 -3.38 -19.75
N GLU A 54 -12.18 -2.22 -19.55
CA GLU A 54 -10.80 -1.94 -19.97
C GLU A 54 -9.78 -2.21 -18.86
N ALA A 55 -10.25 -2.40 -17.63
CA ALA A 55 -9.39 -2.70 -16.50
C ALA A 55 -8.95 -4.18 -16.53
N ILE A 56 -7.68 -4.42 -16.31
CA ILE A 56 -7.06 -5.76 -16.38
C ILE A 56 -6.58 -6.16 -14.99
N PRO A 57 -7.05 -7.31 -14.45
CA PRO A 57 -6.54 -7.85 -13.19
C PRO A 57 -5.03 -8.04 -13.21
N ALA A 58 -4.37 -7.78 -12.06
CA ALA A 58 -2.91 -7.81 -11.95
C ALA A 58 -2.28 -9.16 -12.32
N GLN A 59 -2.97 -10.27 -11.99
CA GLN A 59 -2.52 -11.62 -12.34
C GLN A 59 -2.37 -11.85 -13.84
N ASN A 60 -3.18 -11.17 -14.68
CA ASN A 60 -3.11 -11.33 -16.12
C ASN A 60 -1.82 -10.76 -16.71
N ALA A 61 -1.14 -9.86 -15.99
CA ALA A 61 0.12 -9.27 -16.45
C ALA A 61 1.29 -10.27 -16.51
N ILE A 62 1.24 -11.34 -15.71
CA ILE A 62 2.28 -12.39 -15.66
C ILE A 62 1.79 -13.74 -16.19
N MET A 63 0.51 -13.83 -16.56
CA MET A 63 -0.08 -15.08 -17.06
C MET A 63 0.64 -15.57 -18.33
N GLY A 64 1.04 -16.84 -18.31
CA GLY A 64 1.75 -17.47 -19.43
C GLY A 64 3.24 -17.06 -19.56
N GLN A 65 3.76 -16.20 -18.70
CA GLN A 65 5.19 -15.93 -18.69
C GLN A 65 5.96 -17.09 -18.04
N ARG A 66 7.17 -17.37 -18.57
CA ARG A 66 8.05 -18.35 -17.97
C ARG A 66 8.54 -17.85 -16.61
N ALA A 67 8.43 -18.69 -15.58
CA ALA A 67 8.97 -18.38 -14.27
C ALA A 67 10.49 -18.18 -14.32
N THR A 68 10.95 -17.05 -13.81
CA THR A 68 12.37 -16.69 -13.69
C THR A 68 12.87 -16.82 -12.26
N ASN A 69 11.99 -17.06 -11.31
CA ASN A 69 12.28 -17.26 -9.90
C ASN A 69 11.63 -18.56 -9.42
N LEU A 70 12.25 -19.20 -8.45
CA LEU A 70 11.74 -20.39 -7.78
C LEU A 70 11.52 -20.08 -6.30
N MET A 71 10.34 -20.36 -5.79
CA MET A 71 10.01 -20.29 -4.38
C MET A 71 9.93 -21.71 -3.84
N LEU A 72 10.74 -22.01 -2.84
CA LEU A 72 10.74 -23.28 -2.10
C LEU A 72 10.05 -23.02 -0.76
N VAL A 73 9.02 -23.78 -0.47
CA VAL A 73 8.25 -23.74 0.77
C VAL A 73 8.16 -25.13 1.38
N ASP A 74 7.92 -25.20 2.66
CA ASP A 74 7.51 -26.44 3.34
C ASP A 74 6.25 -26.15 4.14
N SER A 75 5.10 -26.45 3.56
CA SER A 75 3.78 -26.16 4.14
C SER A 75 3.48 -26.95 5.41
N SER A 76 4.35 -27.84 5.85
CA SER A 76 4.22 -28.56 7.12
C SER A 76 4.82 -27.77 8.32
N GLN A 77 5.60 -26.74 8.05
CA GLN A 77 6.24 -25.92 9.09
C GLN A 77 5.36 -24.74 9.50
N ASP A 78 5.45 -24.33 10.76
CA ASP A 78 4.61 -23.26 11.32
C ASP A 78 4.87 -21.88 10.66
N GLY A 79 3.80 -21.17 10.37
CA GLY A 79 3.82 -19.80 9.80
C GLY A 79 4.22 -19.70 8.32
N VAL A 80 4.49 -20.83 7.66
CA VAL A 80 4.89 -20.84 6.25
C VAL A 80 3.74 -20.41 5.35
N ASP A 81 2.51 -20.77 5.66
CA ASP A 81 1.32 -20.40 4.89
C ASP A 81 1.13 -18.88 4.82
N GLU A 82 1.30 -18.17 5.92
CA GLU A 82 1.23 -16.71 5.98
C GLU A 82 2.39 -16.05 5.21
N ALA A 83 3.61 -16.53 5.43
CA ALA A 83 4.80 -16.03 4.76
C ALA A 83 4.77 -16.30 3.25
N GLU A 84 4.33 -17.47 2.83
CA GLU A 84 4.14 -17.83 1.42
C GLU A 84 3.11 -16.91 0.76
N ALA A 85 1.94 -16.74 1.39
CA ALA A 85 0.88 -15.87 0.87
C ALA A 85 1.38 -14.44 0.72
N MET A 86 2.10 -13.89 1.71
CA MET A 86 2.71 -12.57 1.65
C MET A 86 3.72 -12.48 0.50
N MET A 87 4.67 -13.41 0.39
CA MET A 87 5.69 -13.38 -0.65
C MET A 87 5.12 -13.55 -2.06
N LYS A 88 4.10 -14.39 -2.22
CA LYS A 88 3.35 -14.51 -3.49
C LYS A 88 2.73 -13.18 -3.89
N GLN A 89 2.13 -12.45 -2.94
CA GLN A 89 1.55 -11.15 -3.22
C GLN A 89 2.62 -10.11 -3.59
N VAL A 90 3.72 -10.04 -2.84
CA VAL A 90 4.86 -9.16 -3.14
C VAL A 90 5.37 -9.39 -4.57
N LEU A 91 5.63 -10.64 -4.94
CA LEU A 91 6.13 -10.98 -6.27
C LEU A 91 5.11 -10.74 -7.39
N LEU A 92 3.82 -10.98 -7.10
CA LEU A 92 2.72 -10.66 -8.01
C LEU A 92 2.66 -9.15 -8.30
N ASP A 93 2.74 -8.33 -7.25
CA ASP A 93 2.69 -6.88 -7.38
C ASP A 93 3.92 -6.32 -8.08
N MET A 94 5.10 -6.88 -7.84
CA MET A 94 6.33 -6.58 -8.57
C MET A 94 6.33 -7.12 -10.02
N LYS A 95 5.31 -7.90 -10.44
CA LYS A 95 5.22 -8.57 -11.75
C LYS A 95 6.38 -9.54 -12.01
N VAL A 96 6.78 -10.27 -10.98
CA VAL A 96 7.89 -11.24 -11.02
C VAL A 96 7.32 -12.67 -11.18
N PRO A 97 7.45 -13.29 -12.37
CA PRO A 97 6.98 -14.66 -12.60
C PRO A 97 7.75 -15.66 -11.74
N THR A 98 7.04 -16.37 -10.86
CA THR A 98 7.63 -17.28 -9.87
C THR A 98 6.95 -18.64 -9.92
N ALA A 99 7.74 -19.71 -9.91
CA ALA A 99 7.26 -21.07 -9.67
C ALA A 99 7.39 -21.40 -8.18
N THR A 100 6.47 -22.18 -7.65
CA THR A 100 6.51 -22.64 -6.25
C THR A 100 6.64 -24.16 -6.21
N VAL A 101 7.51 -24.67 -5.34
CA VAL A 101 7.63 -26.08 -4.98
C VAL A 101 7.43 -26.20 -3.48
N ASP A 102 6.54 -27.10 -3.07
CA ASP A 102 6.23 -27.38 -1.67
C ASP A 102 6.88 -28.71 -1.26
N LEU A 103 7.87 -28.64 -0.40
CA LEU A 103 8.67 -29.78 0.05
C LEU A 103 7.88 -30.72 0.98
N ALA A 104 6.77 -30.26 1.58
CA ALA A 104 5.85 -31.18 2.24
C ALA A 104 5.18 -32.18 1.28
N LYS A 105 5.24 -31.91 -0.04
CA LYS A 105 4.56 -32.68 -1.09
C LYS A 105 5.49 -33.20 -2.19
N THR A 106 6.71 -32.67 -2.23
CA THR A 106 7.67 -32.94 -3.31
C THR A 106 9.00 -33.34 -2.69
N ASP A 107 9.59 -34.44 -3.17
CA ASP A 107 10.92 -34.83 -2.73
C ASP A 107 11.96 -33.75 -3.13
N PRO A 108 12.91 -33.39 -2.28
CA PRO A 108 13.98 -32.47 -2.62
C PRO A 108 14.73 -32.83 -3.92
N ASP A 109 14.91 -34.11 -4.21
CA ASP A 109 15.53 -34.59 -5.45
C ASP A 109 14.74 -34.23 -6.72
N ASP A 110 13.45 -33.93 -6.59
CA ASP A 110 12.55 -33.53 -7.68
C ASP A 110 12.50 -32.00 -7.90
N ILE A 111 13.30 -31.23 -7.17
CA ILE A 111 13.41 -29.78 -7.39
C ILE A 111 13.86 -29.49 -8.82
N PRO A 112 13.15 -28.61 -9.58
CA PRO A 112 13.56 -28.30 -10.95
C PRO A 112 14.95 -27.71 -11.03
N SER A 113 15.71 -28.06 -12.08
CA SER A 113 17.07 -27.54 -12.30
C SER A 113 17.15 -26.02 -12.10
N LEU A 114 18.00 -25.58 -11.19
CA LEU A 114 18.20 -24.19 -10.77
C LEU A 114 18.72 -23.30 -11.92
N ASN A 115 19.35 -23.87 -12.94
CA ASN A 115 19.85 -23.14 -14.11
C ASN A 115 18.74 -22.45 -14.93
N ARG A 116 17.47 -22.76 -14.65
CA ARG A 116 16.32 -22.12 -15.28
C ARG A 116 15.92 -20.82 -14.60
N TYR A 117 16.41 -20.58 -13.38
CA TYR A 117 16.00 -19.48 -12.51
C TYR A 117 17.16 -18.50 -12.30
N ARG A 118 16.82 -17.29 -11.91
CA ARG A 118 17.76 -16.24 -11.50
C ARG A 118 17.86 -16.14 -9.99
N THR A 119 16.75 -16.47 -9.32
CA THR A 119 16.61 -16.35 -7.87
C THR A 119 15.89 -17.56 -7.31
N VAL A 120 16.36 -18.04 -6.17
CA VAL A 120 15.68 -19.01 -5.31
C VAL A 120 15.26 -18.27 -4.03
N LEU A 121 13.96 -18.31 -3.72
CA LEU A 121 13.42 -17.83 -2.46
C LEU A 121 13.11 -19.03 -1.58
N ILE A 122 13.65 -19.06 -0.39
CA ILE A 122 13.40 -20.09 0.63
C ILE A 122 12.46 -19.46 1.66
N VAL A 123 11.21 -19.98 1.72
CA VAL A 123 10.13 -19.50 2.58
C VAL A 123 9.79 -20.62 3.55
N MET A 124 10.72 -20.90 4.44
CA MET A 124 10.60 -21.83 5.55
C MET A 124 11.66 -21.48 6.61
N PRO A 125 11.37 -21.66 7.91
CA PRO A 125 12.35 -21.41 8.97
C PRO A 125 13.40 -22.53 9.11
N GLU A 126 13.00 -23.81 9.03
CA GLU A 126 13.88 -24.96 9.13
C GLU A 126 14.39 -25.37 7.76
N LEU A 127 15.72 -25.29 7.55
CA LEU A 127 16.35 -25.63 6.28
C LEU A 127 16.57 -27.14 6.08
N ASP A 128 16.28 -27.93 7.11
CA ASP A 128 16.50 -29.39 7.12
C ASP A 128 15.69 -30.11 6.05
N SER A 129 14.52 -29.59 5.69
CA SER A 129 13.67 -30.12 4.60
C SER A 129 14.35 -30.10 3.23
N LEU A 130 15.40 -29.29 3.05
CA LEU A 130 16.17 -29.21 1.81
C LEU A 130 17.23 -30.31 1.68
N GLY A 131 17.68 -30.87 2.81
CA GLY A 131 18.72 -31.89 2.81
C GLY A 131 19.96 -31.49 2.00
N ASP A 132 20.47 -32.40 1.17
CA ASP A 132 21.65 -32.18 0.33
C ASP A 132 21.42 -31.14 -0.78
N GLU A 133 20.14 -30.85 -1.14
CA GLU A 133 19.83 -29.80 -2.12
C GLU A 133 20.24 -28.39 -1.63
N LEU A 134 20.30 -28.15 -0.33
CA LEU A 134 20.84 -26.89 0.20
C LEU A 134 22.30 -26.66 -0.25
N VAL A 135 23.09 -27.72 -0.34
CA VAL A 135 24.48 -27.65 -0.85
C VAL A 135 24.48 -27.36 -2.37
N SER A 136 23.57 -27.95 -3.09
CA SER A 136 23.38 -27.70 -4.55
C SER A 136 22.95 -26.25 -4.80
N ILE A 137 22.02 -25.72 -4.01
CA ILE A 137 21.59 -24.32 -4.04
C ILE A 137 22.78 -23.39 -3.76
N MET A 138 23.57 -23.66 -2.72
CA MET A 138 24.73 -22.80 -2.38
C MET A 138 25.80 -22.83 -3.46
N ARG A 139 26.09 -23.97 -4.09
CA ARG A 139 26.99 -24.05 -5.26
C ARG A 139 26.46 -23.24 -6.45
N TRP A 140 25.16 -23.30 -6.67
CA TRP A 140 24.52 -22.52 -7.72
C TRP A 140 24.61 -21.01 -7.43
N VAL A 141 24.45 -20.59 -6.17
CA VAL A 141 24.68 -19.19 -5.74
C VAL A 141 26.14 -18.79 -5.98
N GLU A 142 27.12 -19.62 -5.61
CA GLU A 142 28.53 -19.37 -5.89
C GLU A 142 28.81 -19.17 -7.39
N GLY A 143 28.05 -19.84 -8.25
CA GLY A 143 28.10 -19.73 -9.71
C GLY A 143 27.39 -18.51 -10.29
N GLY A 144 26.77 -17.66 -9.49
CA GLY A 144 26.11 -16.42 -9.93
C GLY A 144 24.59 -16.41 -9.77
N GLY A 145 24.00 -17.42 -9.15
CA GLY A 145 22.59 -17.40 -8.73
C GLY A 145 22.37 -16.50 -7.52
N ASN A 146 21.11 -16.15 -7.24
CA ASN A 146 20.76 -15.36 -6.08
C ASN A 146 19.80 -16.12 -5.17
N MET A 147 19.96 -15.98 -3.86
CA MET A 147 19.12 -16.66 -2.87
C MET A 147 18.57 -15.68 -1.83
N MET A 148 17.31 -15.86 -1.47
CA MET A 148 16.69 -15.12 -0.37
C MET A 148 16.15 -16.09 0.66
N LEU A 149 16.58 -15.96 1.91
CA LEU A 149 15.89 -16.55 3.06
C LEU A 149 14.81 -15.54 3.48
N ALA A 150 13.56 -15.84 3.16
CA ALA A 150 12.46 -14.89 3.35
C ALA A 150 11.75 -15.05 4.70
N MET A 151 12.11 -16.05 5.50
CA MET A 151 11.66 -16.21 6.87
C MET A 151 12.83 -16.12 7.85
N THR A 152 12.52 -15.77 9.11
CA THR A 152 13.50 -15.88 10.19
C THR A 152 14.00 -17.32 10.23
N PRO A 153 15.30 -17.54 10.01
CA PRO A 153 15.83 -18.90 9.99
C PRO A 153 15.82 -19.50 11.38
N GLU A 154 15.60 -20.79 11.46
CA GLU A 154 15.76 -21.57 12.68
C GLU A 154 17.20 -22.07 12.82
N LYS A 155 17.68 -22.13 14.07
CA LYS A 155 19.01 -22.63 14.37
C LYS A 155 19.05 -24.13 14.19
N THR A 156 19.65 -24.58 13.10
CA THR A 156 19.88 -25.99 12.76
C THR A 156 21.30 -26.22 12.30
N GLY A 157 21.70 -27.48 12.15
CA GLY A 157 23.02 -27.82 11.58
C GLY A 157 23.19 -27.33 10.15
N TYR A 158 22.11 -27.28 9.38
CA TYR A 158 22.14 -26.76 8.01
C TYR A 158 22.35 -25.26 7.96
N LEU A 159 21.70 -24.50 8.87
CA LEU A 159 21.96 -23.06 8.99
C LEU A 159 23.42 -22.79 9.37
N ASP A 160 23.97 -23.56 10.32
CA ASP A 160 25.37 -23.41 10.73
C ASP A 160 26.34 -23.72 9.57
N ALA A 161 26.02 -24.70 8.73
CA ALA A 161 26.87 -25.07 7.60
C ALA A 161 26.96 -23.97 6.53
N ILE A 162 25.85 -23.26 6.24
CA ILE A 162 25.84 -22.18 5.25
C ILE A 162 26.11 -20.81 5.85
N GLY A 163 25.93 -20.64 7.16
CA GLY A 163 25.99 -19.38 7.89
C GLY A 163 27.20 -18.50 7.52
N PRO A 164 28.45 -19.01 7.53
CA PRO A 164 29.62 -18.22 7.17
C PRO A 164 29.61 -17.67 5.74
N GLN A 165 28.88 -18.31 4.83
CA GLN A 165 28.75 -17.85 3.44
C GLN A 165 27.69 -16.74 3.31
N ILE A 166 26.61 -16.85 4.06
CA ILE A 166 25.49 -15.89 4.02
C ILE A 166 25.64 -14.74 5.02
N GLY A 167 26.80 -14.55 5.61
CA GLY A 167 27.12 -13.44 6.49
C GLY A 167 26.89 -13.67 7.98
N ILE A 168 26.56 -14.90 8.42
CA ILE A 168 26.40 -15.24 9.85
C ILE A 168 27.74 -15.72 10.41
N GLU A 169 28.22 -15.10 11.49
CA GLU A 169 29.39 -15.57 12.25
C GLU A 169 28.99 -16.62 13.28
N SER A 170 27.91 -16.35 14.01
CA SER A 170 27.39 -17.24 15.04
C SER A 170 25.91 -17.01 15.30
N SER A 171 25.18 -18.04 15.71
CA SER A 171 23.78 -17.96 16.10
C SER A 171 23.53 -18.73 17.39
N ALA A 172 22.56 -18.30 18.20
CA ALA A 172 22.13 -18.94 19.42
C ALA A 172 20.77 -19.65 19.22
N TYR A 173 20.49 -20.64 20.09
CA TYR A 173 19.15 -21.26 20.17
C TYR A 173 18.17 -20.36 20.93
N ASP A 174 18.14 -19.07 20.63
CA ASP A 174 17.23 -18.12 21.28
C ASP A 174 16.71 -17.09 20.27
N TYR A 175 15.46 -16.70 20.48
CA TYR A 175 14.80 -15.66 19.71
C TYR A 175 14.67 -14.41 20.56
N VAL A 176 15.05 -13.29 19.99
CA VAL A 176 14.96 -12.00 20.65
C VAL A 176 13.64 -11.31 20.33
N MET A 177 13.15 -10.58 21.32
CA MET A 177 11.93 -9.79 21.20
C MET A 177 12.21 -8.53 20.38
N THR A 178 11.62 -8.45 19.22
CA THR A 178 11.72 -7.30 18.32
C THR A 178 10.64 -6.28 18.67
N LYS A 179 11.03 -5.07 19.08
CA LYS A 179 10.13 -3.98 19.48
C LYS A 179 9.88 -2.98 18.38
N GLY A 180 10.58 -3.10 17.26
CA GLY A 180 10.48 -2.21 16.11
C GLY A 180 11.64 -2.45 15.15
N ILE A 181 11.59 -1.78 14.01
CA ILE A 181 12.56 -1.90 12.92
C ILE A 181 13.13 -0.54 12.54
N LYS A 182 14.43 -0.50 12.26
CA LYS A 182 15.13 0.66 11.71
C LYS A 182 15.85 0.24 10.43
N PRO A 183 15.31 0.53 9.25
CA PRO A 183 15.99 0.31 7.98
C PRO A 183 17.16 1.28 7.81
N ALA A 184 18.18 0.87 7.08
CA ALA A 184 19.25 1.76 6.62
C ALA A 184 18.69 2.87 5.72
N ARG A 185 19.40 4.00 5.62
CA ARG A 185 18.88 5.17 4.88
C ARG A 185 18.60 4.88 3.41
N ASP A 186 19.45 4.08 2.79
CA ASP A 186 19.39 3.80 1.36
C ASP A 186 18.65 2.50 1.04
N PHE A 187 18.14 1.79 2.06
CA PHE A 187 17.45 0.52 1.88
C PHE A 187 16.06 0.71 1.26
N MET A 188 15.33 1.74 1.68
CA MET A 188 13.96 2.03 1.23
C MET A 188 13.61 3.50 1.48
N LEU A 189 12.52 3.96 0.88
CA LEU A 189 11.90 5.24 1.24
C LEU A 189 11.54 5.20 2.74
N GLY A 190 11.75 6.30 3.47
CA GLY A 190 11.60 6.32 4.92
C GLY A 190 12.75 5.66 5.69
N GLY A 191 13.82 5.24 5.01
CA GLY A 191 15.01 4.67 5.64
C GLY A 191 15.69 5.63 6.61
N GLY A 192 16.29 5.06 7.66
CA GLY A 192 16.88 5.79 8.78
C GLY A 192 15.88 6.14 9.89
N HIS A 193 14.57 6.00 9.67
CA HIS A 193 13.53 6.15 10.70
C HIS A 193 13.43 4.87 11.54
N THR A 194 13.02 5.02 12.80
CA THR A 194 12.70 3.88 13.66
C THR A 194 11.20 3.75 13.77
N TYR A 195 10.67 2.59 13.42
CA TYR A 195 9.25 2.27 13.50
C TYR A 195 9.03 1.31 14.66
N MET A 196 8.21 1.72 15.63
CA MET A 196 7.88 0.88 16.79
C MET A 196 6.66 0.01 16.47
N PHE A 197 6.67 -1.21 16.99
CA PHE A 197 5.52 -2.12 16.89
C PHE A 197 4.62 -1.95 18.11
N SER A 198 3.31 -2.06 17.92
CA SER A 198 2.33 -1.99 19.00
C SER A 198 2.41 -3.17 19.98
N GLY A 199 2.86 -4.33 19.49
CA GLY A 199 3.09 -5.54 20.30
C GLY A 199 4.48 -6.11 20.01
N PRO A 200 5.43 -6.09 20.95
CA PRO A 200 6.72 -6.75 20.76
C PRO A 200 6.55 -8.26 20.79
N PHE A 201 7.30 -8.98 19.95
CA PHE A 201 7.26 -10.44 19.85
C PHE A 201 8.67 -11.03 19.72
N LYS A 202 8.83 -12.27 20.17
CA LYS A 202 10.06 -13.04 19.99
C LYS A 202 10.03 -13.66 18.59
N SER A 203 10.68 -13.01 17.66
CA SER A 203 10.57 -13.41 16.26
C SER A 203 11.87 -13.39 15.48
N SER A 204 12.92 -12.79 16.04
CA SER A 204 14.20 -12.67 15.36
C SER A 204 15.23 -13.57 16.03
N LEU A 205 15.93 -14.40 15.25
CA LEU A 205 16.98 -15.25 15.75
C LEU A 205 18.14 -14.40 16.32
N SER A 206 18.62 -14.77 17.48
CA SER A 206 19.81 -14.15 18.10
C SER A 206 21.06 -14.61 17.36
N LEU A 207 21.75 -13.68 16.68
CA LEU A 207 22.93 -14.00 15.89
C LEU A 207 23.90 -12.81 15.78
N ASN A 208 25.16 -13.11 15.45
CA ASN A 208 26.17 -12.14 15.07
C ASN A 208 26.50 -12.29 13.59
N LEU A 209 26.78 -11.18 12.93
CA LEU A 209 27.17 -11.15 11.53
C LEU A 209 28.69 -11.03 11.39
N ASN A 210 29.23 -11.65 10.35
CA ASN A 210 30.62 -11.50 9.94
C ASN A 210 30.81 -10.32 8.96
N GLU A 211 32.05 -10.08 8.56
CA GLU A 211 32.44 -8.97 7.69
C GLU A 211 31.86 -9.00 6.26
N LYS A 212 31.30 -10.13 5.82
CA LYS A 212 30.66 -10.26 4.50
C LYS A 212 29.25 -9.65 4.46
N ALA A 213 28.62 -9.50 5.64
CA ALA A 213 27.26 -9.03 5.71
C ALA A 213 27.19 -7.49 5.60
N THR A 214 26.33 -7.02 4.73
CA THR A 214 25.88 -5.64 4.69
C THR A 214 24.51 -5.55 5.36
N VAL A 215 24.42 -4.82 6.47
CA VAL A 215 23.20 -4.72 7.26
C VAL A 215 22.28 -3.66 6.66
N GLU A 216 21.08 -4.08 6.28
CA GLU A 216 20.06 -3.24 5.64
C GLU A 216 18.96 -2.79 6.63
N ALA A 217 18.70 -3.58 7.66
CA ALA A 217 17.79 -3.21 8.74
C ALA A 217 18.18 -3.85 10.05
N VAL A 218 17.97 -3.11 11.15
CA VAL A 218 18.20 -3.58 12.53
C VAL A 218 16.94 -3.40 13.36
N SER A 219 16.87 -4.07 14.51
CA SER A 219 15.84 -3.82 15.52
C SER A 219 15.90 -2.38 16.03
N ALA A 220 14.81 -1.89 16.63
CA ALA A 220 14.71 -0.51 17.12
C ALA A 220 15.83 -0.12 18.10
N ASN A 221 16.36 -1.06 18.89
CA ASN A 221 17.50 -0.85 19.78
C ASN A 221 18.87 -0.92 19.07
N GLY A 222 18.90 -1.24 17.77
CA GLY A 222 20.11 -1.27 16.96
C GLY A 222 20.98 -2.52 17.11
N HIS A 223 20.58 -3.52 17.91
CA HIS A 223 21.44 -4.66 18.25
C HIS A 223 21.20 -5.91 17.41
N THR A 224 19.95 -6.16 17.01
CA THR A 224 19.61 -7.38 16.27
C THR A 224 19.53 -7.08 14.79
N PRO A 225 20.32 -7.74 13.93
CA PRO A 225 20.15 -7.65 12.48
C PRO A 225 18.82 -8.27 12.06
N LEU A 226 18.05 -7.52 11.25
CA LEU A 226 16.75 -7.97 10.77
C LEU A 226 16.75 -8.25 9.27
N ILE A 227 17.52 -7.50 8.49
CA ILE A 227 17.74 -7.77 7.07
C ILE A 227 19.21 -7.48 6.77
N TRP A 228 19.85 -8.38 6.04
CA TRP A 228 21.20 -8.18 5.53
C TRP A 228 21.40 -8.89 4.20
N SER A 229 22.36 -8.41 3.43
CA SER A 229 22.84 -9.03 2.21
C SER A 229 24.28 -9.51 2.36
N ALA A 230 24.69 -10.55 1.62
CA ALA A 230 26.06 -11.00 1.54
C ALA A 230 26.40 -11.44 0.11
N ASP A 231 27.57 -11.05 -0.38
CA ASP A 231 28.08 -11.56 -1.66
C ASP A 231 28.72 -12.93 -1.44
N VAL A 232 28.32 -13.90 -2.26
CA VAL A 232 28.79 -15.28 -2.23
C VAL A 232 29.45 -15.57 -3.57
N ARG A 233 30.76 -15.28 -3.68
CA ARG A 233 31.54 -15.33 -4.93
C ARG A 233 30.88 -14.49 -6.05
N SER A 234 30.23 -15.13 -7.05
CA SER A 234 29.58 -14.47 -8.17
C SER A 234 28.10 -14.18 -7.95
N GLY A 235 27.50 -14.75 -6.90
CA GLY A 235 26.10 -14.57 -6.55
C GLY A 235 25.90 -13.76 -5.27
N ARG A 236 24.66 -13.62 -4.87
CA ARG A 236 24.28 -12.83 -3.68
C ARG A 236 23.19 -13.52 -2.89
N THR A 237 23.24 -13.34 -1.57
CA THR A 237 22.18 -13.78 -0.66
C THR A 237 21.58 -12.58 0.07
N VAL A 238 20.30 -12.69 0.41
CA VAL A 238 19.59 -11.76 1.31
C VAL A 238 18.88 -12.60 2.36
N THR A 239 19.03 -12.23 3.61
CA THR A 239 18.36 -12.91 4.73
C THR A 239 17.45 -11.97 5.47
N CYS A 240 16.20 -12.40 5.69
CA CYS A 240 15.19 -11.71 6.47
C CYS A 240 15.00 -12.42 7.81
N ASN A 241 15.30 -11.71 8.88
CA ASN A 241 15.20 -12.16 10.28
C ASN A 241 14.15 -11.32 11.04
N ILE A 242 13.06 -10.93 10.35
CA ILE A 242 12.06 -10.01 10.89
C ILE A 242 11.01 -10.75 11.71
N GLY A 243 10.54 -11.92 11.24
CA GLY A 243 9.50 -12.74 11.85
C GLY A 243 8.09 -12.14 11.82
N ILE A 244 7.85 -11.17 10.91
CA ILE A 244 6.53 -10.61 10.63
C ILE A 244 6.22 -10.86 9.16
N TYR A 245 5.04 -11.41 8.90
CA TYR A 245 4.57 -11.74 7.56
C TYR A 245 3.19 -11.12 7.35
N GLY A 246 3.09 -10.06 6.56
CA GLY A 246 1.83 -9.39 6.32
C GLY A 246 1.96 -8.06 5.60
N LYS A 247 0.84 -7.40 5.38
CA LYS A 247 0.74 -6.18 4.58
C LYS A 247 1.69 -5.06 5.03
N VAL A 248 1.83 -4.89 6.34
CA VAL A 248 2.64 -3.83 6.96
C VAL A 248 4.10 -3.84 6.54
N VAL A 249 4.65 -4.99 6.18
CA VAL A 249 6.08 -5.16 5.87
C VAL A 249 6.37 -5.54 4.41
N ARG A 250 5.37 -5.59 3.53
CA ARG A 250 5.56 -5.98 2.12
C ARG A 250 6.62 -5.17 1.40
N GLY A 251 6.65 -3.85 1.61
CA GLY A 251 7.66 -2.98 1.02
C GLY A 251 9.09 -3.27 1.50
N PHE A 252 9.27 -3.78 2.73
CA PHE A 252 10.56 -4.25 3.22
C PHE A 252 11.01 -5.51 2.46
N TYR A 253 10.10 -6.45 2.23
CA TYR A 253 10.40 -7.66 1.47
C TYR A 253 10.64 -7.38 -0.01
N ALA A 254 9.92 -6.42 -0.60
CA ALA A 254 10.17 -5.94 -1.96
C ALA A 254 11.56 -5.30 -2.08
N SER A 255 11.93 -4.45 -1.10
CA SER A 255 13.27 -3.85 -1.03
C SER A 255 14.35 -4.91 -0.84
N ALA A 256 14.14 -5.87 0.07
CA ALA A 256 15.06 -6.99 0.29
C ALA A 256 15.25 -7.84 -0.99
N PHE A 257 14.16 -8.20 -1.67
CA PHE A 257 14.22 -8.89 -2.95
C PHE A 257 14.99 -8.09 -4.01
N SER A 258 14.83 -6.78 -4.02
CA SER A 258 15.51 -5.90 -4.98
C SER A 258 17.03 -5.87 -4.82
N LEU A 259 17.57 -6.18 -3.64
CA LEU A 259 19.01 -6.28 -3.38
C LEU A 259 19.68 -7.45 -4.10
N LEU A 260 18.91 -8.47 -4.51
CA LEU A 260 19.45 -9.66 -5.18
C LEU A 260 19.96 -9.38 -6.58
N GLY A 261 19.50 -8.32 -7.22
CA GLY A 261 19.93 -7.92 -8.56
C GLY A 261 20.89 -6.73 -8.56
N SER A 262 21.72 -6.62 -9.58
CA SER A 262 22.53 -5.42 -9.80
C SER A 262 21.69 -4.18 -10.15
N ALA A 263 20.52 -4.40 -10.76
CA ALA A 263 19.49 -3.41 -11.02
C ALA A 263 18.13 -4.12 -11.05
N THR A 264 17.20 -3.64 -10.23
CA THR A 264 15.83 -4.15 -10.16
C THR A 264 14.86 -3.02 -10.45
N ALA A 265 13.89 -3.27 -11.32
CA ALA A 265 12.82 -2.34 -11.63
C ALA A 265 11.49 -3.10 -11.69
N TYR A 266 10.45 -2.54 -11.10
CA TYR A 266 9.11 -3.08 -11.15
C TYR A 266 8.07 -1.95 -11.29
N PRO A 267 6.88 -2.24 -11.85
CA PRO A 267 5.86 -1.23 -12.02
C PRO A 267 5.25 -0.84 -10.67
N VAL A 268 4.92 0.44 -10.54
CA VAL A 268 4.23 1.00 -9.38
C VAL A 268 2.95 1.70 -9.81
N ILE A 269 2.01 1.86 -8.88
CA ILE A 269 0.73 2.54 -9.14
C ILE A 269 0.95 4.06 -9.27
N ASN A 270 1.83 4.62 -8.43
CA ASN A 270 2.16 6.05 -8.40
C ASN A 270 0.94 6.94 -8.20
N SER A 271 0.26 6.80 -7.08
CA SER A 271 -0.95 7.58 -6.77
C SER A 271 -1.01 8.04 -5.31
N ALA A 272 -1.80 9.10 -5.08
CA ALA A 272 -2.16 9.53 -3.74
C ALA A 272 -3.66 9.84 -3.69
N ALA A 273 -4.30 9.51 -2.57
CA ALA A 273 -5.71 9.81 -2.34
C ALA A 273 -5.93 10.25 -0.88
N PHE A 274 -6.67 11.33 -0.70
CA PHE A 274 -6.99 11.89 0.60
C PHE A 274 -8.50 12.03 0.72
N TYR A 275 -9.10 11.22 1.59
CA TYR A 275 -10.55 11.16 1.75
C TYR A 275 -11.02 12.00 2.93
N LEU A 276 -12.13 12.72 2.73
CA LEU A 276 -12.92 13.33 3.78
C LEU A 276 -14.20 12.50 3.90
N ASP A 277 -14.23 11.64 4.89
CA ASP A 277 -15.39 10.80 5.14
C ASP A 277 -16.53 11.64 5.72
N ASP A 278 -17.78 11.18 5.67
CA ASP A 278 -18.98 11.91 6.10
C ASP A 278 -19.17 13.28 5.47
N PHE A 279 -18.61 13.52 4.30
CA PHE A 279 -18.62 14.83 3.65
C PHE A 279 -20.02 15.18 3.09
N PRO A 280 -20.47 16.43 3.17
CA PRO A 280 -19.92 17.57 3.88
C PRO A 280 -20.35 17.64 5.34
N SER A 281 -20.62 16.56 5.99
CA SER A 281 -21.08 16.33 7.35
C SER A 281 -22.04 17.38 7.92
N PRO A 282 -23.16 17.01 8.52
CA PRO A 282 -23.77 17.92 9.46
C PRO A 282 -22.73 18.20 10.53
N VAL A 283 -22.70 19.43 10.98
CA VAL A 283 -21.80 19.84 12.06
C VAL A 283 -21.83 18.79 13.17
N PRO A 284 -20.70 18.18 13.56
CA PRO A 284 -20.67 17.17 14.59
C PRO A 284 -21.38 17.65 15.85
N SER A 285 -22.21 16.80 16.42
CA SER A 285 -22.85 17.09 17.72
C SER A 285 -21.92 16.63 18.84
N GLY A 286 -21.79 17.43 19.92
CA GLY A 286 -20.97 17.06 21.07
C GLY A 286 -20.65 18.29 21.93
N ASP A 287 -19.97 18.06 23.04
CA ASP A 287 -19.67 19.10 24.02
C ASP A 287 -18.65 20.14 23.56
N ALA A 288 -17.88 19.86 22.52
CA ALA A 288 -16.88 20.78 21.95
C ALA A 288 -16.07 21.56 23.02
N THR A 289 -15.82 20.95 24.19
CA THR A 289 -15.22 21.61 25.35
C THR A 289 -13.89 22.27 25.00
N TYR A 290 -13.07 21.61 24.19
CA TYR A 290 -11.77 22.15 23.79
C TYR A 290 -11.89 23.24 22.73
N ILE A 291 -12.83 23.12 21.78
CA ILE A 291 -13.11 24.17 20.80
C ILE A 291 -13.58 25.44 21.51
N LYS A 292 -14.48 25.29 22.49
CA LYS A 292 -14.94 26.43 23.30
C LYS A 292 -13.80 27.03 24.12
N ARG A 293 -12.96 26.19 24.74
CA ARG A 293 -11.83 26.63 25.56
C ARG A 293 -10.77 27.35 24.72
N ASP A 294 -10.37 26.78 23.60
CA ASP A 294 -9.20 27.24 22.87
C ASP A 294 -9.52 28.29 21.81
N TYR A 295 -10.73 28.26 21.25
CA TYR A 295 -11.17 29.15 20.17
C TYR A 295 -12.36 30.06 20.54
N GLY A 296 -13.06 29.78 21.63
CA GLY A 296 -14.26 30.56 22.01
C GLY A 296 -15.41 30.43 20.99
N MET A 297 -15.45 29.37 20.20
CA MET A 297 -16.37 29.18 19.07
C MET A 297 -17.37 28.05 19.34
N SER A 298 -18.50 28.09 18.60
CA SER A 298 -19.34 26.91 18.40
C SER A 298 -18.64 25.90 17.45
N ILE A 299 -19.10 24.65 17.46
CA ILE A 299 -18.57 23.62 16.51
C ILE A 299 -18.78 24.07 15.06
N ALA A 300 -19.95 24.59 14.72
CA ALA A 300 -20.28 25.07 13.39
C ALA A 300 -19.37 26.20 12.92
N ASP A 301 -19.07 27.15 13.82
CA ASP A 301 -18.15 28.24 13.53
C ASP A 301 -16.72 27.72 13.36
N PHE A 302 -16.29 26.79 14.22
CA PHE A 302 -14.97 26.18 14.11
C PHE A 302 -14.82 25.42 12.79
N TYR A 303 -15.82 24.58 12.44
CA TYR A 303 -15.81 23.82 11.18
C TYR A 303 -15.67 24.74 9.97
N SER A 304 -16.47 25.78 9.88
CA SER A 304 -16.47 26.67 8.73
C SER A 304 -15.35 27.71 8.72
N LYS A 305 -14.89 28.19 9.90
CA LYS A 305 -13.93 29.30 10.01
C LYS A 305 -12.49 28.86 10.29
N VAL A 306 -12.27 27.64 10.79
CA VAL A 306 -10.94 27.10 11.14
C VAL A 306 -10.65 25.84 10.37
N TRP A 307 -11.40 24.76 10.61
CA TRP A 307 -11.11 23.43 10.06
C TRP A 307 -11.07 23.42 8.52
N TRP A 308 -12.13 23.90 7.90
CA TRP A 308 -12.20 23.95 6.43
C TRP A 308 -11.14 24.86 5.79
N PRO A 309 -10.92 26.10 6.27
CA PRO A 309 -9.81 26.93 5.78
C PRO A 309 -8.44 26.31 5.97
N ASP A 310 -8.19 25.57 7.03
CA ASP A 310 -6.90 24.92 7.26
C ASP A 310 -6.69 23.73 6.32
N LEU A 311 -7.72 22.92 6.04
CA LEU A 311 -7.66 21.91 4.98
C LEU A 311 -7.37 22.53 3.61
N THR A 312 -8.01 23.67 3.31
CA THR A 312 -7.76 24.43 2.09
C THR A 312 -6.29 24.84 1.97
N LYS A 313 -5.72 25.42 3.03
CA LYS A 313 -4.29 25.80 3.06
C LYS A 313 -3.37 24.59 2.91
N LEU A 314 -3.69 23.45 3.53
CA LEU A 314 -2.93 22.21 3.35
C LEU A 314 -2.98 21.73 1.89
N ALA A 315 -4.17 21.73 1.29
CA ALA A 315 -4.36 21.37 -0.11
C ALA A 315 -3.50 22.24 -1.04
N GLU A 316 -3.54 23.56 -0.84
CA GLU A 316 -2.74 24.52 -1.62
C GLU A 316 -1.23 24.33 -1.40
N ARG A 317 -0.81 24.18 -0.14
CA ARG A 317 0.60 24.08 0.24
C ARG A 317 1.27 22.82 -0.30
N TYR A 318 0.58 21.70 -0.28
CA TYR A 318 1.13 20.39 -0.61
C TYR A 318 0.61 19.81 -1.92
N GLY A 319 -0.24 20.53 -2.65
CA GLY A 319 -0.86 20.05 -3.88
C GLY A 319 -1.84 18.89 -3.66
N ILE A 320 -2.44 18.80 -2.47
CA ILE A 320 -3.39 17.73 -2.11
C ILE A 320 -4.72 17.99 -2.81
N ARG A 321 -5.32 16.91 -3.33
CA ARG A 321 -6.70 16.89 -3.81
C ARG A 321 -7.51 16.01 -2.90
N PHE A 322 -8.46 16.59 -2.17
CA PHE A 322 -9.35 15.83 -1.32
C PHE A 322 -10.49 15.19 -2.11
N THR A 323 -10.87 13.99 -1.74
CA THR A 323 -12.09 13.31 -2.17
C THR A 323 -13.11 13.37 -1.05
N GLY A 324 -14.13 14.19 -1.16
CA GLY A 324 -15.24 14.25 -0.19
C GLY A 324 -16.23 13.12 -0.48
N VAL A 325 -16.36 12.17 0.44
CA VAL A 325 -17.28 11.03 0.26
C VAL A 325 -18.61 11.32 0.94
N MET A 326 -19.64 11.44 0.12
CA MET A 326 -20.94 12.02 0.46
C MET A 326 -21.89 11.00 1.08
N ILE A 327 -22.54 11.42 2.16
CA ILE A 327 -23.73 10.80 2.74
C ILE A 327 -24.90 11.76 2.48
N GLU A 328 -26.03 11.26 1.99
CA GLU A 328 -27.20 12.10 1.73
C GLU A 328 -28.05 12.31 2.97
N ASN A 329 -28.26 11.27 3.75
CA ASN A 329 -29.22 11.24 4.84
C ASN A 329 -28.57 10.55 6.06
N TYR A 330 -28.83 11.06 7.25
CA TYR A 330 -28.28 10.48 8.49
C TYR A 330 -29.33 9.69 9.31
N GLY A 331 -30.46 9.33 8.68
CA GLY A 331 -31.45 8.43 9.27
C GLY A 331 -31.01 6.97 9.23
N ASP A 332 -31.61 6.15 10.10
CA ASP A 332 -31.24 4.73 10.26
C ASP A 332 -32.08 3.79 9.40
N ASP A 333 -33.04 4.32 8.66
CA ASP A 333 -34.01 3.48 7.93
C ASP A 333 -33.41 2.82 6.70
N THR A 334 -33.48 1.49 6.69
CA THR A 334 -33.07 0.65 5.56
C THR A 334 -34.26 -0.08 4.90
N LYS A 335 -35.48 0.05 5.47
CA LYS A 335 -36.66 -0.73 5.05
C LYS A 335 -37.55 0.02 4.09
N ASP A 336 -37.72 1.32 4.33
CA ASP A 336 -38.56 2.16 3.50
C ASP A 336 -37.84 2.62 2.20
N ALA A 337 -38.59 3.18 1.28
CA ALA A 337 -38.00 3.75 0.08
C ALA A 337 -37.14 4.97 0.46
N PRO A 338 -35.95 5.14 -0.16
CA PRO A 338 -35.11 6.31 0.10
C PRO A 338 -35.86 7.62 -0.12
N VAL A 339 -35.68 8.56 0.79
CA VAL A 339 -36.29 9.88 0.73
C VAL A 339 -35.20 10.91 0.52
N ARG A 340 -35.36 11.74 -0.52
CA ARG A 340 -34.42 12.80 -0.87
C ARG A 340 -34.24 13.81 0.25
N GLN A 341 -32.98 14.18 0.53
CA GLN A 341 -32.66 15.27 1.46
C GLN A 341 -33.18 16.60 0.91
N LYS A 342 -33.83 17.38 1.79
CA LYS A 342 -34.42 18.67 1.41
C LYS A 342 -33.45 19.84 1.49
N ASP A 343 -32.49 19.79 2.42
CA ASP A 343 -31.46 20.83 2.55
C ASP A 343 -30.29 20.51 1.63
N GLU A 344 -30.33 21.08 0.44
CA GLU A 344 -29.29 20.94 -0.60
C GLU A 344 -28.21 22.01 -0.49
N SER A 345 -28.45 23.08 0.29
CA SER A 345 -27.58 24.26 0.32
C SER A 345 -26.22 23.96 0.89
N HIS A 346 -26.16 23.15 1.94
CA HIS A 346 -24.94 22.71 2.61
C HIS A 346 -24.04 21.89 1.68
N PHE A 347 -24.63 20.93 0.95
CA PHE A 347 -23.93 20.09 -0.02
C PHE A 347 -23.40 20.91 -1.21
N SER A 348 -24.21 21.81 -1.74
CA SER A 348 -23.82 22.67 -2.85
C SER A 348 -22.69 23.63 -2.46
N TYR A 349 -22.71 24.17 -1.25
CA TYR A 349 -21.71 25.12 -0.75
C TYR A 349 -20.34 24.44 -0.56
N PHE A 350 -20.26 23.44 0.32
CA PHE A 350 -18.99 22.78 0.63
C PHE A 350 -18.47 21.94 -0.56
N GLY A 351 -19.35 21.26 -1.27
CA GLY A 351 -19.00 20.55 -2.51
C GLY A 351 -18.46 21.49 -3.58
N GLY A 352 -19.09 22.66 -3.74
CA GLY A 352 -18.60 23.70 -4.63
C GLY A 352 -17.22 24.25 -4.25
N LEU A 353 -16.92 24.41 -2.95
CA LEU A 353 -15.59 24.78 -2.47
C LEU A 353 -14.56 23.70 -2.77
N LEU A 354 -14.90 22.43 -2.51
CA LEU A 354 -14.03 21.30 -2.78
C LEU A 354 -13.66 21.21 -4.27
N LEU A 355 -14.66 21.31 -5.14
CA LEU A 355 -14.45 21.27 -6.60
C LEU A 355 -13.62 22.43 -7.12
N LYS A 356 -13.73 23.63 -6.53
CA LYS A 356 -12.88 24.80 -6.88
C LYS A 356 -11.39 24.54 -6.58
N GLN A 357 -11.10 23.67 -5.64
CA GLN A 357 -9.74 23.24 -5.27
C GLN A 357 -9.27 22.03 -6.08
N ASN A 358 -9.97 21.68 -7.17
CA ASN A 358 -9.73 20.46 -7.94
C ASN A 358 -9.93 19.16 -7.13
N GLY A 359 -10.69 19.20 -6.04
CA GLY A 359 -11.09 18.03 -5.30
C GLY A 359 -12.13 17.19 -6.06
N GLU A 360 -12.47 16.05 -5.50
CA GLU A 360 -13.40 15.07 -6.07
C GLU A 360 -14.54 14.78 -5.11
N ILE A 361 -15.64 14.25 -5.65
CA ILE A 361 -16.77 13.74 -4.87
C ILE A 361 -16.79 12.20 -4.99
N GLY A 362 -17.05 11.52 -3.89
CA GLY A 362 -17.32 10.10 -3.82
C GLY A 362 -18.61 9.81 -3.07
N TYR A 363 -18.89 8.56 -2.78
CA TYR A 363 -20.09 8.08 -2.11
C TYR A 363 -19.74 7.33 -0.83
N HIS A 364 -20.44 7.63 0.27
CA HIS A 364 -20.25 6.99 1.59
C HIS A 364 -21.54 6.35 2.12
N GLY A 365 -22.35 5.82 1.23
CA GLY A 365 -23.67 5.30 1.55
C GLY A 365 -24.76 6.38 1.54
N TYR A 366 -26.01 5.95 1.28
CA TYR A 366 -27.16 6.84 1.28
C TYR A 366 -27.40 7.47 2.67
N ASN A 367 -27.35 6.63 3.71
CA ASN A 367 -27.63 6.99 5.08
C ASN A 367 -26.60 6.42 6.09
N HIS A 368 -25.36 6.30 5.68
CA HIS A 368 -24.27 5.73 6.48
C HIS A 368 -24.54 4.30 7.00
N GLN A 369 -25.50 3.58 6.40
CA GLN A 369 -25.72 2.18 6.72
C GLN A 369 -24.88 1.30 5.78
N PRO A 370 -24.00 0.41 6.31
CA PRO A 370 -23.20 -0.50 5.51
C PRO A 370 -24.06 -1.36 4.60
N LEU A 371 -23.53 -1.74 3.43
CA LEU A 371 -24.25 -2.57 2.48
C LEU A 371 -24.19 -4.05 2.91
N VAL A 372 -24.92 -4.36 3.97
CA VAL A 372 -25.03 -5.70 4.57
C VAL A 372 -26.46 -6.19 4.39
N LEU A 373 -26.61 -7.43 3.87
CA LEU A 373 -27.89 -8.08 3.67
C LEU A 373 -28.22 -9.03 4.85
N PRO A 374 -29.49 -9.45 5.03
CA PRO A 374 -29.89 -10.39 6.06
C PRO A 374 -29.06 -11.67 6.03
N ASN A 375 -28.90 -12.31 7.16
CA ASN A 375 -28.08 -13.49 7.39
C ASN A 375 -26.55 -13.27 7.37
N THR A 376 -26.10 -12.03 7.41
CA THR A 376 -24.68 -11.70 7.57
C THR A 376 -24.47 -11.19 8.99
N ASP A 377 -23.67 -11.89 9.80
CA ASP A 377 -23.28 -11.42 11.13
C ASP A 377 -22.12 -10.43 11.01
N TYR A 378 -22.38 -9.17 11.26
CA TYR A 378 -21.36 -8.11 11.36
C TYR A 378 -21.18 -7.57 12.79
N GLY A 379 -21.82 -8.27 13.76
CA GLY A 379 -21.74 -7.93 15.19
C GLY A 379 -22.65 -6.79 15.61
N ASP A 380 -22.80 -6.68 16.94
CA ASP A 380 -23.61 -5.65 17.59
C ASP A 380 -22.78 -4.39 17.98
N GLU A 381 -21.55 -4.31 17.49
CA GLU A 381 -20.59 -3.25 17.84
C GLU A 381 -21.06 -1.87 17.37
N TYR A 382 -21.82 -1.83 16.28
CA TYR A 382 -22.39 -0.64 15.70
C TYR A 382 -23.92 -0.72 15.67
N ALA A 383 -24.63 0.36 15.93
CA ALA A 383 -26.08 0.45 15.83
C ALA A 383 -26.55 0.51 14.35
N TYR A 384 -26.05 -0.39 13.51
CA TYR A 384 -26.40 -0.45 12.10
C TYR A 384 -27.56 -1.41 11.82
N HIS A 385 -28.30 -1.10 10.74
CA HIS A 385 -29.39 -1.92 10.26
C HIS A 385 -29.04 -2.59 8.94
N GLN A 386 -29.40 -3.88 8.80
CA GLN A 386 -29.26 -4.61 7.55
C GLN A 386 -30.28 -4.15 6.51
N TRP A 387 -29.88 -4.13 5.26
CA TRP A 387 -30.78 -3.89 4.14
C TRP A 387 -31.65 -5.13 3.90
N PRO A 388 -32.97 -4.99 3.69
CA PRO A 388 -33.86 -6.14 3.58
C PRO A 388 -33.58 -7.02 2.37
N ASN A 389 -33.04 -6.45 1.31
CA ASN A 389 -32.71 -7.16 0.08
C ASN A 389 -31.83 -6.29 -0.85
N ARG A 390 -31.30 -6.92 -1.90
CA ARG A 390 -30.47 -6.26 -2.93
C ARG A 390 -31.17 -5.08 -3.61
N LYS A 391 -32.50 -5.17 -3.85
CA LYS A 391 -33.24 -4.08 -4.50
C LYS A 391 -33.24 -2.81 -3.66
N ALA A 392 -33.34 -2.92 -2.35
CA ALA A 392 -33.26 -1.79 -1.42
C ALA A 392 -31.86 -1.15 -1.44
N VAL A 393 -30.79 -1.97 -1.44
CA VAL A 393 -29.41 -1.48 -1.62
C VAL A 393 -29.24 -0.70 -2.92
N VAL A 394 -29.73 -1.24 -4.03
CA VAL A 394 -29.65 -0.56 -5.33
C VAL A 394 -30.44 0.76 -5.31
N ALA A 395 -31.64 0.76 -4.72
CA ALA A 395 -32.47 1.97 -4.63
C ALA A 395 -31.76 3.07 -3.81
N SER A 396 -31.14 2.72 -2.69
CA SER A 396 -30.41 3.68 -1.86
C SER A 396 -29.22 4.30 -2.59
N LEU A 397 -28.41 3.49 -3.26
CA LEU A 397 -27.28 3.98 -4.05
C LEU A 397 -27.74 4.82 -5.25
N ARG A 398 -28.85 4.45 -5.91
CA ARG A 398 -29.41 5.24 -7.01
C ARG A 398 -29.92 6.60 -6.55
N GLU A 399 -30.55 6.68 -5.38
CA GLU A 399 -30.95 7.97 -4.82
C GLU A 399 -29.75 8.85 -4.49
N LEU A 400 -28.74 8.32 -3.79
CA LEU A 400 -27.51 9.05 -3.50
C LEU A 400 -26.83 9.59 -4.78
N ILE A 401 -26.75 8.78 -5.83
CA ILE A 401 -26.19 9.19 -7.12
C ILE A 401 -27.04 10.29 -7.77
N ALA A 402 -28.36 10.16 -7.73
CA ALA A 402 -29.28 11.16 -8.27
C ALA A 402 -29.22 12.47 -7.47
N PHE A 403 -29.14 12.39 -6.15
CA PHE A 403 -28.94 13.52 -5.26
C PHE A 403 -27.64 14.26 -5.57
N GLN A 404 -26.52 13.54 -5.61
CA GLN A 404 -25.22 14.13 -5.93
C GLN A 404 -25.25 14.89 -7.28
N LYS A 405 -25.88 14.32 -8.30
CA LYS A 405 -26.03 14.96 -9.61
C LYS A 405 -26.91 16.22 -9.56
N SER A 406 -27.88 16.28 -8.65
CA SER A 406 -28.72 17.49 -8.50
C SER A 406 -27.97 18.62 -7.81
N VAL A 407 -27.22 18.32 -6.73
CA VAL A 407 -26.56 19.35 -5.93
C VAL A 407 -25.20 19.78 -6.50
N LEU A 408 -24.51 18.88 -7.21
CA LEU A 408 -23.17 19.09 -7.80
C LEU A 408 -23.10 18.52 -9.22
N PRO A 409 -23.83 19.09 -10.18
CA PRO A 409 -23.94 18.53 -11.54
C PRO A 409 -22.61 18.51 -12.32
N ALA A 410 -21.64 19.35 -11.94
CA ALA A 410 -20.33 19.39 -12.55
C ALA A 410 -19.37 18.31 -12.01
N ALA A 411 -19.72 17.64 -10.91
CA ALA A 411 -18.87 16.62 -10.31
C ALA A 411 -19.08 15.25 -10.96
N THR A 412 -17.99 14.56 -11.24
CA THR A 412 -18.00 13.14 -11.60
C THR A 412 -17.61 12.33 -10.37
N ALA A 413 -18.54 11.57 -9.83
CA ALA A 413 -18.31 10.70 -8.68
C ALA A 413 -18.29 9.23 -9.13
N SER A 414 -17.25 8.50 -8.73
CA SER A 414 -17.09 7.08 -9.10
C SER A 414 -16.49 6.22 -8.01
N VAL A 415 -16.10 6.81 -6.88
CA VAL A 415 -15.52 6.12 -5.73
C VAL A 415 -16.61 5.85 -4.71
N TYR A 416 -16.66 4.64 -4.18
CA TYR A 416 -17.47 4.25 -3.04
C TYR A 416 -16.58 3.90 -1.86
N VAL A 417 -16.83 4.49 -0.73
CA VAL A 417 -16.21 4.18 0.57
C VAL A 417 -17.28 3.51 1.43
N PRO A 418 -17.09 2.27 1.87
CA PRO A 418 -18.05 1.63 2.76
C PRO A 418 -18.11 2.31 4.13
N PRO A 419 -19.30 2.62 4.67
CA PRO A 419 -19.44 3.10 6.04
C PRO A 419 -18.74 2.16 7.03
N SER A 420 -17.94 2.74 7.94
CA SER A 420 -17.09 2.02 8.92
C SER A 420 -16.23 0.90 8.30
N ASN A 421 -15.89 1.01 7.03
CA ASN A 421 -15.19 -0.01 6.24
C ASN A 421 -15.91 -1.38 6.19
N ILE A 422 -17.21 -1.42 6.45
CA ILE A 422 -18.01 -2.65 6.46
C ILE A 422 -18.71 -2.82 5.11
N LEU A 423 -18.47 -3.96 4.47
CA LEU A 423 -19.11 -4.31 3.21
C LEU A 423 -19.25 -5.82 3.10
N SER A 424 -20.48 -6.32 3.03
CA SER A 424 -20.71 -7.75 2.83
C SER A 424 -20.34 -8.18 1.41
N LYS A 425 -20.06 -9.47 1.23
CA LYS A 425 -19.81 -10.06 -0.09
C LYS A 425 -20.95 -9.78 -1.07
N GLU A 426 -22.17 -9.88 -0.60
CA GLU A 426 -23.39 -9.62 -1.38
C GLU A 426 -23.52 -8.13 -1.71
N GLY A 427 -23.20 -7.25 -0.76
CA GLY A 427 -23.15 -5.80 -0.98
C GLY A 427 -22.14 -5.43 -2.05
N ARG A 428 -20.93 -6.00 -1.97
CA ARG A 428 -19.86 -5.82 -2.97
C ARG A 428 -20.30 -6.30 -4.36
N GLN A 429 -20.92 -7.49 -4.43
CA GLN A 429 -21.45 -8.03 -5.69
C GLN A 429 -22.57 -7.16 -6.25
N THR A 430 -23.41 -6.57 -5.40
CA THR A 430 -24.48 -5.66 -5.82
C THR A 430 -23.93 -4.42 -6.47
N ILE A 431 -22.89 -3.79 -5.90
CA ILE A 431 -22.18 -2.68 -6.54
C ILE A 431 -21.67 -3.09 -7.93
N GLY A 432 -20.97 -4.22 -8.00
CA GLY A 432 -20.37 -4.71 -9.24
C GLY A 432 -21.37 -4.91 -10.39
N ARG A 433 -22.55 -5.45 -10.05
CA ARG A 433 -23.55 -5.85 -11.07
C ARG A 433 -24.55 -4.77 -11.42
N ASP A 434 -24.93 -3.91 -10.44
CA ASP A 434 -26.12 -3.07 -10.59
C ASP A 434 -25.84 -1.57 -10.56
N VAL A 435 -24.62 -1.16 -10.15
CA VAL A 435 -24.24 0.26 -10.00
C VAL A 435 -22.97 0.57 -10.80
N PRO A 436 -23.06 0.61 -12.15
CA PRO A 436 -21.89 0.80 -13.02
C PRO A 436 -21.23 2.16 -12.86
N GLU A 437 -21.86 3.13 -12.22
CA GLU A 437 -21.30 4.44 -11.91
C GLU A 437 -20.16 4.33 -10.90
N ILE A 438 -20.21 3.38 -9.95
CA ILE A 438 -19.13 3.12 -9.00
C ILE A 438 -18.07 2.28 -9.70
N ARG A 439 -16.86 2.80 -9.82
CA ARG A 439 -15.73 2.16 -10.51
C ARG A 439 -14.61 1.79 -9.57
N THR A 440 -14.57 2.42 -8.41
CA THR A 440 -13.55 2.20 -7.38
C THR A 440 -14.23 1.98 -6.03
N ILE A 441 -13.72 1.04 -5.27
CA ILE A 441 -14.07 0.88 -3.86
C ILE A 441 -12.81 1.16 -3.05
N ALA A 442 -12.91 2.06 -2.06
CA ALA A 442 -11.83 2.42 -1.16
C ALA A 442 -12.23 2.12 0.28
N SER A 443 -11.82 0.96 0.78
CA SER A 443 -12.03 0.54 2.15
C SER A 443 -10.71 0.49 2.92
N THR A 444 -10.51 -0.42 3.85
CA THR A 444 -9.31 -0.48 4.66
C THR A 444 -8.22 -1.38 4.05
N TYR A 445 -6.97 -0.95 4.19
CA TYR A 445 -5.80 -1.77 3.84
C TYR A 445 -5.44 -2.75 4.95
N LEU A 446 -5.42 -2.25 6.18
CA LEU A 446 -5.09 -3.06 7.35
C LEU A 446 -6.35 -3.71 7.92
N PRO A 447 -6.23 -4.92 8.50
CA PRO A 447 -7.31 -5.50 9.28
C PRO A 447 -7.72 -4.54 10.41
N SER A 448 -9.00 -4.49 10.72
CA SER A 448 -9.55 -3.81 11.88
C SER A 448 -10.22 -4.83 12.80
N ASP A 449 -10.46 -4.45 14.05
CA ASP A 449 -11.12 -5.33 15.04
C ASP A 449 -12.62 -5.54 14.76
N SER A 450 -13.19 -4.85 13.75
CA SER A 450 -14.58 -5.05 13.36
C SER A 450 -14.81 -6.46 12.78
N LYS A 451 -15.99 -7.03 13.00
CA LYS A 451 -16.31 -8.40 12.55
C LYS A 451 -16.38 -8.59 11.04
N LEU A 452 -16.56 -7.52 10.26
CA LEU A 452 -16.67 -7.58 8.79
C LEU A 452 -15.92 -6.43 8.10
N PRO A 453 -14.64 -6.18 8.43
CA PRO A 453 -13.89 -5.18 7.69
C PRO A 453 -13.71 -5.66 6.25
N TYR A 454 -14.02 -4.82 5.30
CA TYR A 454 -13.71 -5.07 3.91
C TYR A 454 -12.24 -4.73 3.65
N VAL A 455 -11.36 -5.66 4.00
CA VAL A 455 -9.91 -5.53 3.80
C VAL A 455 -9.58 -5.77 2.34
N GLN A 456 -8.88 -4.83 1.73
CA GLN A 456 -8.58 -4.85 0.29
C GLN A 456 -7.09 -5.02 0.00
N GLU A 457 -6.78 -5.55 -1.18
CA GLU A 457 -5.50 -5.42 -1.86
C GLU A 457 -5.61 -4.34 -2.94
N PHE A 458 -4.48 -3.69 -3.28
CA PHE A 458 -4.43 -2.81 -4.44
C PHE A 458 -4.55 -3.63 -5.72
N GLY A 459 -5.52 -3.33 -6.55
CA GLY A 459 -5.70 -4.08 -7.78
C GLY A 459 -6.98 -3.78 -8.53
N VAL A 460 -7.26 -4.62 -9.49
CA VAL A 460 -8.50 -4.61 -10.27
C VAL A 460 -9.15 -5.97 -10.11
N ALA A 461 -10.39 -5.98 -9.66
CA ALA A 461 -11.18 -7.19 -9.54
C ALA A 461 -11.67 -7.68 -10.92
N ASP A 462 -12.13 -8.94 -10.98
CA ASP A 462 -12.59 -9.56 -12.24
C ASP A 462 -13.79 -8.85 -12.88
N ASP A 463 -14.59 -8.12 -12.07
CA ASP A 463 -15.70 -7.29 -12.55
C ASP A 463 -15.26 -5.88 -12.99
N GLY A 464 -13.96 -5.60 -13.01
CA GLY A 464 -13.36 -4.36 -13.44
C GLY A 464 -13.45 -3.21 -12.43
N ILE A 465 -13.89 -3.47 -11.19
CA ILE A 465 -13.81 -2.49 -10.11
C ILE A 465 -12.37 -2.40 -9.62
N VAL A 466 -11.88 -1.17 -9.47
CA VAL A 466 -10.58 -0.89 -8.84
C VAL A 466 -10.73 -1.01 -7.33
N GLU A 467 -9.93 -1.83 -6.72
CA GLU A 467 -9.78 -1.95 -5.27
C GLU A 467 -8.62 -1.03 -4.85
N ALA A 468 -8.95 0.03 -4.09
CA ALA A 468 -8.02 1.09 -3.74
C ALA A 468 -8.04 1.36 -2.23
N PRO A 469 -7.48 0.45 -1.42
CA PRO A 469 -7.55 0.53 0.03
C PRO A 469 -6.93 1.79 0.60
N ARG A 470 -7.43 2.20 1.78
CA ARG A 470 -6.93 3.32 2.56
C ARG A 470 -6.03 2.79 3.67
N ILE A 471 -4.83 3.37 3.79
CA ILE A 471 -3.75 2.86 4.67
C ILE A 471 -3.75 3.60 6.00
N VAL A 472 -3.87 4.92 5.96
CA VAL A 472 -3.73 5.81 7.12
C VAL A 472 -5.07 6.43 7.45
N SER A 473 -5.38 6.54 8.75
CA SER A 473 -6.61 7.14 9.25
C SER A 473 -6.34 8.21 10.31
N GLY A 474 -7.25 9.20 10.37
CA GLY A 474 -7.31 10.20 11.41
C GLY A 474 -6.20 11.24 11.41
N GLY A 475 -6.22 12.13 12.41
CA GLY A 475 -5.28 13.23 12.54
C GLY A 475 -3.95 12.87 13.23
N MET A 476 -3.89 11.74 13.94
CA MET A 476 -2.69 11.27 14.63
C MET A 476 -2.23 9.92 14.09
N VAL A 477 -1.13 9.93 13.36
CA VAL A 477 -0.56 8.73 12.74
C VAL A 477 0.40 8.05 13.71
N GLY A 478 0.01 6.88 14.22
CA GLY A 478 0.88 6.03 15.04
C GLY A 478 1.98 5.34 14.23
N ASP A 479 2.99 4.82 14.91
CA ASP A 479 4.16 4.18 14.27
C ASP A 479 3.78 2.98 13.39
N TYR A 480 2.78 2.21 13.77
CA TYR A 480 2.29 1.07 12.99
C TYR A 480 1.67 1.50 11.65
N MET A 481 0.82 2.53 11.66
CA MET A 481 0.26 3.10 10.43
C MET A 481 1.35 3.73 9.55
N ARG A 482 2.32 4.41 10.18
CA ARG A 482 3.47 4.98 9.46
C ARG A 482 4.30 3.88 8.81
N LEU A 483 4.57 2.79 9.51
CA LEU A 483 5.27 1.62 8.97
C LEU A 483 4.55 1.07 7.74
N ALA A 484 3.22 0.90 7.82
CA ALA A 484 2.40 0.44 6.70
C ALA A 484 2.44 1.42 5.51
N ALA A 485 2.33 2.72 5.78
CA ALA A 485 2.35 3.76 4.75
C ALA A 485 3.70 3.80 4.01
N GLU A 486 4.82 3.76 4.73
CA GLU A 486 6.16 3.76 4.13
C GLU A 486 6.45 2.44 3.40
N SER A 487 5.97 1.32 3.94
CA SER A 487 6.03 0.02 3.27
C SER A 487 5.29 0.05 1.93
N GLU A 488 4.06 0.58 1.88
CA GLU A 488 3.29 0.70 0.65
C GLU A 488 3.84 1.75 -0.31
N LEU A 489 4.46 2.80 0.21
CA LEU A 489 5.17 3.75 -0.63
C LEU A 489 6.33 3.08 -1.39
N ASN A 490 7.00 2.10 -0.77
CA ASN A 490 8.02 1.28 -1.45
C ASN A 490 7.41 0.23 -2.37
N MET A 491 6.28 -0.38 -1.99
CA MET A 491 5.67 -1.47 -2.77
C MET A 491 4.98 -0.93 -4.03
N HIS A 492 4.10 0.06 -3.88
CA HIS A 492 3.23 0.55 -4.95
C HIS A 492 3.43 2.02 -5.29
N PHE A 493 4.25 2.74 -4.54
CA PHE A 493 4.37 4.20 -4.58
C PHE A 493 3.02 4.89 -4.38
N VAL A 494 2.30 4.43 -3.36
CA VAL A 494 0.94 4.87 -3.02
C VAL A 494 0.92 5.51 -1.64
N SER A 495 0.17 6.62 -1.51
CA SER A 495 -0.15 7.25 -0.24
C SER A 495 -1.65 7.48 -0.16
N THR A 496 -2.33 6.81 0.77
CA THR A 496 -3.78 6.93 0.96
C THR A 496 -4.09 7.23 2.41
N HIS A 497 -4.91 8.27 2.63
CA HIS A 497 -5.26 8.75 3.94
C HIS A 497 -6.75 9.12 3.98
N PHE A 498 -7.42 8.88 5.08
CA PHE A 498 -8.77 9.39 5.32
C PHE A 498 -8.90 10.02 6.68
N MET A 499 -9.80 10.97 6.79
CA MET A 499 -10.14 11.65 8.03
C MET A 499 -11.61 12.01 8.04
N HIS A 500 -12.14 12.24 9.22
CA HIS A 500 -13.51 12.71 9.45
C HIS A 500 -13.51 14.17 9.92
N PRO A 501 -14.56 14.92 9.66
CA PRO A 501 -14.67 16.29 10.17
C PRO A 501 -14.63 16.38 11.70
N ASP A 502 -15.04 15.32 12.40
CA ASP A 502 -15.01 15.25 13.86
C ASP A 502 -13.68 14.77 14.45
N ASP A 503 -12.71 14.36 13.65
CA ASP A 503 -11.34 14.07 14.10
C ASP A 503 -10.71 15.27 14.84
N CYS A 504 -11.13 16.50 14.53
CA CYS A 504 -10.71 17.70 15.25
C CYS A 504 -11.29 17.80 16.67
N LEU A 505 -12.34 17.04 16.97
CA LEU A 505 -12.95 16.95 18.30
C LEU A 505 -12.30 15.86 19.17
N LEU A 506 -11.49 14.98 18.56
CA LEU A 506 -10.94 13.77 19.17
C LEU A 506 -9.93 14.00 20.29
N TYR A 507 -9.60 15.22 20.61
CA TYR A 507 -8.94 15.49 21.89
C TYR A 507 -9.78 15.04 23.09
N THR A 508 -11.01 14.57 22.87
CA THR A 508 -11.97 14.29 23.95
C THR A 508 -12.71 12.98 23.88
N SER A 509 -12.91 12.40 22.70
CA SER A 509 -13.59 11.10 22.60
C SER A 509 -13.48 10.55 21.18
N PRO A 510 -13.07 9.28 20.98
CA PRO A 510 -13.22 8.68 19.68
C PRO A 510 -14.70 8.71 19.28
N SER A 511 -14.99 9.01 18.01
CA SER A 511 -16.33 8.80 17.48
C SER A 511 -16.73 7.35 17.76
N PRO A 512 -17.84 7.08 18.45
CA PRO A 512 -18.28 5.71 18.69
C PRO A 512 -18.58 4.94 17.40
N ARG A 513 -18.64 5.66 16.25
CA ARG A 513 -18.99 5.08 14.95
C ARG A 513 -17.80 4.53 14.19
N ASP A 514 -16.59 5.06 14.41
CA ASP A 514 -15.40 4.69 13.65
C ASP A 514 -14.16 4.34 14.52
N ALA A 515 -14.34 4.32 15.83
CA ALA A 515 -13.30 3.92 16.77
C ALA A 515 -13.10 2.41 16.79
#